data_106525929662594c0ddc196e0b044397
#
_entry.id   106525929662594c0ddc196e0b044397
#
_cell.length_a   1.000
_cell.length_b   1.000
_cell.length_c   1.000
_cell.angle_alpha   90.00
_cell.angle_beta   90.00
_cell.angle_gamma   90.00
#
_symmetry.space_group_name_H-M   'P 1'
#
loop_
_entity.id
_entity.type
_entity.pdbx_description
1 polymer ?
#
loop_
_entity_poly.entity_id
_entity_poly.type
_entity_poly.pdbx_seq_one_letter_code
_entity_poly.pdbx_strand_id
1 'polypeptide(L)'
;FDLLRAVISANEQQFERIATKAERLLEGDLAGQNIALLGLTFKAHTDDLRNSPAIEVARRLAKKGAILRAYDPMVNSTSDIPNEIEIATTIENAVNQADLAVVLTEWPEFASANWPVLADLMKSPRVVDARNLLDRDAMIELGFRYDDLGRT
;
A
#
# COMPACT_ATOMS: atom_id res chain seq x y z
N PHE A 1 -22.98 -18.21 -12.63
CA PHE A 1 -22.35 -16.93 -12.81
C PHE A 1 -22.61 -15.93 -11.69
N ASP A 2 -23.62 -16.16 -10.89
CA ASP A 2 -23.85 -15.34 -9.70
C ASP A 2 -22.70 -15.44 -8.71
N LEU A 3 -22.08 -16.62 -8.59
CA LEU A 3 -20.90 -16.81 -7.75
C LEU A 3 -19.72 -15.97 -8.24
N LEU A 4 -19.49 -15.95 -9.57
CA LEU A 4 -18.41 -15.14 -10.13
C LEU A 4 -18.64 -13.63 -9.90
N ARG A 5 -19.88 -13.17 -10.09
CA ARG A 5 -20.24 -11.78 -9.82
C ARG A 5 -20.04 -11.43 -8.36
N ALA A 6 -20.40 -12.34 -7.44
CA ALA A 6 -20.22 -12.13 -6.02
C ALA A 6 -18.74 -12.01 -5.65
N VAL A 7 -17.87 -12.84 -6.25
CA VAL A 7 -16.43 -12.79 -6.03
C VAL A 7 -15.83 -11.48 -6.54
N ILE A 8 -16.20 -11.05 -7.75
CA ILE A 8 -15.72 -9.79 -8.33
C ILE A 8 -16.17 -8.61 -7.45
N SER A 9 -17.42 -8.58 -7.04
CA SER A 9 -17.97 -7.52 -6.18
C SER A 9 -17.24 -7.47 -4.84
N ALA A 10 -16.96 -8.63 -4.23
CA ALA A 10 -16.25 -8.69 -2.96
C ALA A 10 -14.82 -8.14 -3.08
N ASN A 11 -14.13 -8.45 -4.19
CA ASN A 11 -12.78 -7.92 -4.45
C ASN A 11 -12.80 -6.40 -4.62
N GLU A 12 -13.78 -5.87 -5.37
CA GLU A 12 -13.90 -4.43 -5.55
C GLU A 12 -14.23 -3.71 -4.26
N GLN A 13 -15.09 -4.29 -3.42
CA GLN A 13 -15.39 -3.76 -2.09
C GLN A 13 -14.13 -3.72 -1.23
N GLN A 14 -13.28 -4.74 -1.33
CA GLN A 14 -12.03 -4.78 -0.58
C GLN A 14 -11.08 -3.68 -1.03
N PHE A 15 -10.98 -3.44 -2.33
CA PHE A 15 -10.14 -2.36 -2.87
C PHE A 15 -10.63 -0.99 -2.39
N GLU A 16 -11.95 -0.76 -2.43
CA GLU A 16 -12.53 0.47 -1.91
C GLU A 16 -12.35 0.61 -0.40
N ARG A 17 -12.42 -0.47 0.33
CA ARG A 17 -12.19 -0.48 1.77
C ARG A 17 -10.78 0.01 2.11
N ILE A 18 -9.77 -0.44 1.34
CA ILE A 18 -8.39 0.02 1.52
C ILE A 18 -8.31 1.54 1.26
N ALA A 19 -8.91 2.01 0.18
CA ALA A 19 -8.92 3.44 -0.14
C ALA A 19 -9.63 4.26 0.96
N THR A 20 -10.73 3.75 1.49
CA THR A 20 -11.47 4.41 2.59
C THR A 20 -10.62 4.48 3.86
N LYS A 21 -9.86 3.42 4.17
CA LYS A 21 -8.95 3.43 5.31
C LYS A 21 -7.83 4.45 5.13
N ALA A 22 -7.31 4.58 3.92
CA ALA A 22 -6.32 5.60 3.59
C ALA A 22 -6.89 7.01 3.83
N GLU A 23 -8.09 7.28 3.34
CA GLU A 23 -8.76 8.56 3.55
C GLU A 23 -8.95 8.85 5.04
N ARG A 24 -9.32 7.83 5.81
CA ARG A 24 -9.54 7.98 7.25
C ARG A 24 -8.25 8.34 7.99
N LEU A 25 -7.14 7.65 7.69
CA LEU A 25 -5.86 7.95 8.32
C LEU A 25 -5.32 9.32 7.90
N LEU A 26 -5.59 9.75 6.68
CA LEU A 26 -5.19 11.07 6.18
C LEU A 26 -6.19 12.17 6.56
N GLU A 27 -7.27 11.80 7.24
CA GLU A 27 -8.29 12.72 7.77
C GLU A 27 -8.97 13.53 6.68
N GLY A 28 -9.23 12.89 5.52
CA GLY A 28 -9.99 13.52 4.46
C GLY A 28 -9.53 13.14 3.05
N ASP A 29 -9.41 14.14 2.20
CA ASP A 29 -9.14 14.01 0.79
C ASP A 29 -7.72 13.49 0.52
N LEU A 30 -7.58 12.59 -0.45
CA LEU A 30 -6.28 12.07 -0.88
C LEU A 30 -5.57 12.98 -1.89
N ALA A 31 -6.23 14.01 -2.39
CA ALA A 31 -5.65 14.87 -3.43
C ALA A 31 -4.35 15.51 -2.95
N GLY A 32 -3.27 15.30 -3.74
CA GLY A 32 -1.96 15.84 -3.43
C GLY A 32 -1.20 15.12 -2.32
N GLN A 33 -1.77 14.09 -1.70
CA GLN A 33 -1.10 13.33 -0.65
C GLN A 33 -0.10 12.36 -1.25
N ASN A 34 1.09 12.26 -0.65
CA ASN A 34 2.13 11.35 -1.07
C ASN A 34 1.93 10.00 -0.38
N ILE A 35 1.64 8.97 -1.16
CA ILE A 35 1.39 7.63 -0.64
C ILE A 35 2.46 6.67 -1.14
N ALA A 36 3.13 5.99 -0.21
CA ALA A 36 4.07 4.93 -0.52
C ALA A 36 3.31 3.61 -0.60
N LEU A 37 3.49 2.88 -1.71
CA LEU A 37 2.90 1.56 -1.91
C LEU A 37 4.00 0.53 -1.72
N LEU A 38 3.81 -0.40 -0.80
CA LEU A 38 4.76 -1.47 -0.55
C LEU A 38 4.19 -2.76 -1.12
N GLY A 39 4.69 -3.15 -2.28
CA GLY A 39 4.24 -4.30 -3.04
C GLY A 39 3.32 -3.93 -4.20
N LEU A 40 3.59 -4.50 -5.36
CA LEU A 40 2.81 -4.29 -6.58
C LEU A 40 2.45 -5.60 -7.30
N THR A 41 3.20 -6.67 -7.04
CA THR A 41 2.97 -7.95 -7.71
C THR A 41 1.70 -8.62 -7.21
N PHE A 42 1.22 -9.60 -7.95
CA PHE A 42 0.00 -10.35 -7.60
C PHE A 42 0.10 -10.92 -6.17
N LYS A 43 1.29 -11.44 -5.82
CA LYS A 43 1.63 -11.90 -4.46
C LYS A 43 3.13 -11.90 -4.29
N ALA A 44 3.62 -12.02 -3.06
CA ALA A 44 5.05 -12.13 -2.77
C ALA A 44 5.70 -13.31 -3.51
N HIS A 45 6.99 -13.21 -3.78
CA HIS A 45 7.80 -14.21 -4.45
C HIS A 45 7.43 -14.46 -5.92
N THR A 46 6.84 -13.46 -6.57
CA THR A 46 6.53 -13.47 -8.00
C THR A 46 6.75 -12.08 -8.59
N ASP A 47 7.01 -12.01 -9.89
CA ASP A 47 7.05 -10.77 -10.66
C ASP A 47 5.76 -10.53 -11.46
N ASP A 48 4.73 -11.35 -11.22
CA ASP A 48 3.49 -11.29 -11.96
C ASP A 48 2.66 -10.06 -11.55
N LEU A 49 2.48 -9.14 -12.50
CA LEU A 49 1.68 -7.93 -12.32
C LEU A 49 0.27 -8.06 -12.88
N ARG A 50 -0.04 -9.16 -13.56
CA ARG A 50 -1.34 -9.38 -14.18
C ARG A 50 -2.41 -9.56 -13.12
N ASN A 51 -3.52 -8.83 -13.27
CA ASN A 51 -4.64 -8.88 -12.34
C ASN A 51 -4.22 -8.64 -10.89
N SER A 52 -3.12 -7.89 -10.67
CA SER A 52 -2.63 -7.60 -9.34
C SER A 52 -3.63 -6.74 -8.56
N PRO A 53 -4.11 -7.21 -7.40
CA PRO A 53 -4.93 -6.38 -6.51
C PRO A 53 -4.22 -5.08 -6.11
N ALA A 54 -2.90 -5.11 -5.93
CA ALA A 54 -2.13 -3.93 -5.57
C ALA A 54 -2.23 -2.85 -6.65
N ILE A 55 -2.16 -3.22 -7.93
CA ILE A 55 -2.31 -2.29 -9.05
C ILE A 55 -3.73 -1.70 -9.06
N GLU A 56 -4.75 -2.51 -8.78
CA GLU A 56 -6.14 -2.03 -8.72
C GLU A 56 -6.34 -1.01 -7.58
N VAL A 57 -5.74 -1.27 -6.42
CA VAL A 57 -5.77 -0.31 -5.31
C VAL A 57 -5.03 0.97 -5.72
N ALA A 58 -3.86 0.84 -6.34
CA ALA A 58 -3.08 1.99 -6.80
C ALA A 58 -3.89 2.87 -7.75
N ARG A 59 -4.61 2.28 -8.69
CA ARG A 59 -5.45 3.03 -9.63
C ARG A 59 -6.55 3.81 -8.89
N ARG A 60 -7.16 3.20 -7.88
CA ARG A 60 -8.20 3.88 -7.09
C ARG A 60 -7.61 5.07 -6.32
N LEU A 61 -6.45 4.89 -5.72
CA LEU A 61 -5.80 5.98 -4.99
C LEU A 61 -5.39 7.11 -5.93
N ALA A 62 -4.82 6.78 -7.10
CA ALA A 62 -4.45 7.77 -8.11
C ALA A 62 -5.67 8.54 -8.63
N LYS A 63 -6.79 7.86 -8.83
CA LYS A 63 -8.03 8.48 -9.28
C LYS A 63 -8.57 9.48 -8.25
N LYS A 64 -8.28 9.26 -6.98
CA LYS A 64 -8.64 10.18 -5.89
C LYS A 64 -7.62 11.32 -5.73
N GLY A 65 -6.60 11.37 -6.57
CA GLY A 65 -5.63 12.46 -6.61
C GLY A 65 -4.35 12.22 -5.83
N ALA A 66 -4.14 11.02 -5.28
CA ALA A 66 -2.91 10.69 -4.57
C ALA A 66 -1.70 10.66 -5.50
N ILE A 67 -0.55 11.04 -4.99
CA ILE A 67 0.74 10.94 -5.68
C ILE A 67 1.40 9.65 -5.18
N LEU A 68 1.66 8.71 -6.10
CA LEU A 68 2.05 7.36 -5.73
C LEU A 68 3.52 7.09 -6.03
N ARG A 69 4.20 6.54 -5.05
CA ARG A 69 5.55 5.98 -5.19
C ARG A 69 5.55 4.58 -4.61
N ALA A 70 6.05 3.62 -5.36
CA ALA A 70 5.95 2.21 -4.98
C ALA A 70 7.30 1.53 -4.94
N TYR A 71 7.44 0.58 -4.04
CA TYR A 71 8.57 -0.34 -4.02
C TYR A 71 8.06 -1.78 -3.98
N ASP A 72 8.66 -2.62 -4.82
CA ASP A 72 8.46 -4.06 -4.82
C ASP A 72 9.77 -4.71 -5.23
N PRO A 73 10.26 -5.75 -4.51
CA PRO A 73 11.55 -6.37 -4.83
C PRO A 73 11.66 -6.92 -6.25
N MET A 74 10.52 -7.25 -6.87
CA MET A 74 10.48 -7.87 -8.20
C MET A 74 10.08 -6.88 -9.31
N VAL A 75 9.98 -5.59 -9.00
CA VAL A 75 9.54 -4.57 -9.95
C VAL A 75 10.63 -3.52 -10.11
N ASN A 76 10.89 -3.14 -11.36
CA ASN A 76 11.89 -2.11 -11.68
C ASN A 76 11.37 -1.19 -12.79
N SER A 77 12.21 -0.28 -13.26
CA SER A 77 11.84 0.71 -14.28
C SER A 77 11.42 0.11 -15.63
N THR A 78 11.73 -1.16 -15.88
CA THR A 78 11.34 -1.86 -17.11
C THR A 78 10.03 -2.63 -16.98
N SER A 79 9.48 -2.72 -15.78
CA SER A 79 8.22 -3.42 -15.53
C SER A 79 7.05 -2.66 -16.15
N ASP A 80 6.04 -3.40 -16.61
CA ASP A 80 4.82 -2.81 -17.20
C ASP A 80 3.85 -2.44 -16.08
N ILE A 81 3.92 -1.19 -15.66
CA ILE A 81 3.07 -0.64 -14.59
C ILE A 81 2.43 0.67 -15.06
N PRO A 82 1.31 1.07 -14.44
CA PRO A 82 0.68 2.36 -14.76
C PRO A 82 1.63 3.54 -14.57
N ASN A 83 1.53 4.52 -15.48
CA ASN A 83 2.39 5.72 -15.45
C ASN A 83 2.19 6.57 -14.20
N GLU A 84 1.05 6.45 -13.52
CA GLU A 84 0.76 7.19 -12.30
C GLU A 84 1.63 6.75 -11.12
N ILE A 85 2.31 5.62 -11.24
CA ILE A 85 3.11 5.05 -10.17
C ILE A 85 4.60 5.28 -10.47
N GLU A 86 5.26 6.03 -9.60
CA GLU A 86 6.73 6.15 -9.64
C GLU A 86 7.34 4.96 -8.90
N ILE A 87 8.31 4.30 -9.51
CA ILE A 87 9.00 3.15 -8.90
C ILE A 87 10.22 3.63 -8.13
N ALA A 88 10.25 3.30 -6.84
CA ALA A 88 11.40 3.50 -5.97
C ALA A 88 12.30 2.26 -5.99
N THR A 89 13.57 2.45 -5.74
CA THR A 89 14.56 1.36 -5.73
C THR A 89 14.74 0.73 -4.35
N THR A 90 14.24 1.37 -3.30
CA THR A 90 14.32 0.87 -1.92
C THR A 90 13.04 1.23 -1.18
N ILE A 91 12.80 0.54 -0.06
CA ILE A 91 11.68 0.89 0.85
C ILE A 91 11.86 2.32 1.35
N GLU A 92 13.08 2.68 1.74
CA GLU A 92 13.40 4.00 2.29
C GLU A 92 13.05 5.10 1.29
N ASN A 93 13.40 4.90 0.01
CA ASN A 93 13.07 5.88 -1.03
C ASN A 93 11.56 5.97 -1.25
N ALA A 94 10.86 4.84 -1.16
CA ALA A 94 9.39 4.84 -1.34
C ALA A 94 8.70 5.65 -0.25
N VAL A 95 9.11 5.50 0.99
CA VAL A 95 8.43 6.14 2.13
C VAL A 95 8.94 7.56 2.43
N ASN A 96 10.05 7.97 1.81
CA ASN A 96 10.64 9.28 2.10
C ASN A 96 9.63 10.41 1.82
N GLN A 97 9.34 11.20 2.85
CA GLN A 97 8.37 12.30 2.80
C GLN A 97 6.93 11.85 2.47
N ALA A 98 6.63 10.56 2.63
CA ALA A 98 5.27 10.06 2.41
C ALA A 98 4.35 10.47 3.56
N ASP A 99 3.10 10.74 3.21
CA ASP A 99 2.03 11.02 4.18
C ASP A 99 1.42 9.73 4.71
N LEU A 100 1.54 8.64 3.96
CA LEU A 100 0.97 7.33 4.29
C LEU A 100 1.77 6.24 3.59
N ALA A 101 1.94 5.10 4.23
CA ALA A 101 2.41 3.87 3.60
C ALA A 101 1.27 2.85 3.56
N VAL A 102 1.15 2.12 2.45
CA VAL A 102 0.15 1.05 2.29
C VAL A 102 0.88 -0.24 1.95
N VAL A 103 0.74 -1.26 2.79
CA VAL A 103 1.33 -2.59 2.56
C VAL A 103 0.32 -3.40 1.76
N LEU A 104 0.69 -3.75 0.53
CA LEU A 104 -0.21 -4.41 -0.43
C LEU A 104 0.15 -5.86 -0.74
N THR A 105 1.39 -6.27 -0.44
CA THR A 105 1.82 -7.67 -0.59
C THR A 105 2.58 -8.12 0.65
N GLU A 106 2.65 -9.43 0.85
CA GLU A 106 3.24 -10.02 2.06
C GLU A 106 4.73 -10.36 1.94
N TRP A 107 5.51 -9.52 1.24
CA TRP A 107 6.96 -9.73 1.19
C TRP A 107 7.55 -9.72 2.61
N PRO A 108 8.36 -10.75 2.97
CA PRO A 108 8.97 -10.79 4.30
C PRO A 108 9.78 -9.56 4.65
N GLU A 109 10.42 -8.92 3.66
CA GLU A 109 11.22 -7.72 3.91
C GLU A 109 10.39 -6.54 4.41
N PHE A 110 9.08 -6.50 4.15
CA PHE A 110 8.21 -5.46 4.70
C PHE A 110 7.96 -5.70 6.18
N ALA A 111 7.79 -6.96 6.59
CA ALA A 111 7.63 -7.30 8.00
C ALA A 111 8.91 -7.02 8.80
N SER A 112 10.08 -7.29 8.22
CA SER A 112 11.38 -7.15 8.89
C SER A 112 12.05 -5.80 8.64
N ALA A 113 11.38 -4.87 7.96
CA ALA A 113 11.94 -3.54 7.70
C ALA A 113 12.22 -2.79 9.00
N ASN A 114 13.15 -1.85 8.95
CA ASN A 114 13.47 -1.00 10.09
C ASN A 114 12.42 0.11 10.21
N TRP A 115 11.25 -0.22 10.74
CA TRP A 115 10.13 0.71 10.82
C TRP A 115 10.42 1.97 11.64
N PRO A 116 11.24 1.94 12.72
CA PRO A 116 11.65 3.19 13.36
C PRO A 116 12.34 4.17 12.41
N VAL A 117 13.23 3.68 11.56
CA VAL A 117 13.90 4.51 10.54
C VAL A 117 12.90 5.00 9.50
N LEU A 118 12.00 4.13 9.06
CA LEU A 118 10.98 4.50 8.06
C LEU A 118 10.05 5.59 8.61
N ALA A 119 9.68 5.50 9.90
CA ALA A 119 8.86 6.52 10.54
C ALA A 119 9.53 7.90 10.48
N ASP A 120 10.83 7.96 10.71
CA ASP A 120 11.59 9.21 10.67
C ASP A 120 11.70 9.78 9.25
N LEU A 121 11.69 8.93 8.23
CA LEU A 121 11.76 9.37 6.83
C LEU A 121 10.41 9.88 6.31
N MET A 122 9.33 9.40 6.87
CA MET A 122 7.98 9.79 6.46
C MET A 122 7.67 11.20 6.97
N LYS A 123 6.81 11.91 6.23
CA LYS A 123 6.27 13.18 6.69
C LYS A 123 5.39 12.98 7.92
N SER A 124 4.66 11.89 7.96
CA SER A 124 3.84 11.46 9.09
C SER A 124 3.81 9.94 9.15
N PRO A 125 4.00 9.32 10.33
CA PRO A 125 4.02 7.85 10.44
C PRO A 125 2.60 7.30 10.45
N ARG A 126 2.09 6.99 9.26
CA ARG A 126 0.78 6.38 9.06
C ARG A 126 0.93 5.17 8.16
N VAL A 127 0.23 4.09 8.48
CA VAL A 127 0.27 2.86 7.67
C VAL A 127 -1.09 2.18 7.61
N VAL A 128 -1.48 1.79 6.40
CA VAL A 128 -2.57 0.84 6.16
C VAL A 128 -1.92 -0.48 5.79
N ASP A 129 -2.14 -1.50 6.59
CA ASP A 129 -1.60 -2.84 6.36
C ASP A 129 -2.68 -3.72 5.75
N ALA A 130 -2.76 -3.75 4.43
CA ALA A 130 -3.81 -4.48 3.72
C ALA A 130 -3.59 -5.99 3.71
N ARG A 131 -2.48 -6.48 4.27
CA ARG A 131 -2.16 -7.92 4.31
C ARG A 131 -2.11 -8.48 5.73
N ASN A 132 -2.36 -7.65 6.73
CA ASN A 132 -2.25 -8.04 8.14
C ASN A 132 -0.87 -8.63 8.45
N LEU A 133 0.16 -8.04 7.84
CA LEU A 133 1.53 -8.54 7.88
C LEU A 133 2.30 -8.03 9.10
N LEU A 134 2.04 -6.79 9.52
CA LEU A 134 2.81 -6.12 10.55
C LEU A 134 2.23 -6.41 11.93
N ASP A 135 3.07 -6.29 12.96
CA ASP A 135 2.63 -6.36 14.34
C ASP A 135 1.96 -5.04 14.72
N ARG A 136 0.64 -5.06 14.89
CA ARG A 136 -0.16 -3.88 15.19
C ARG A 136 0.33 -3.14 16.43
N ASP A 137 0.54 -3.86 17.53
CA ASP A 137 0.92 -3.22 18.79
C ASP A 137 2.30 -2.60 18.71
N ALA A 138 3.23 -3.28 18.03
CA ALA A 138 4.57 -2.74 17.79
C ALA A 138 4.52 -1.46 16.95
N MET A 139 3.68 -1.43 15.92
CA MET A 139 3.55 -0.25 15.06
C MET A 139 2.96 0.94 15.84
N ILE A 140 1.95 0.70 16.64
CA ILE A 140 1.33 1.74 17.47
C ILE A 140 2.35 2.25 18.49
N GLU A 141 3.11 1.36 19.10
CA GLU A 141 4.15 1.73 20.08
C GLU A 141 5.24 2.60 19.46
N LEU A 142 5.55 2.38 18.16
CA LEU A 142 6.50 3.22 17.43
C LEU A 142 5.94 4.60 17.06
N GLY A 143 4.66 4.84 17.31
CA GLY A 143 4.01 6.10 17.01
C GLY A 143 3.24 6.13 15.69
N PHE A 144 3.10 4.99 15.01
CA PHE A 144 2.29 4.93 13.80
C PHE A 144 0.80 5.02 14.09
N ARG A 145 0.09 5.77 13.27
CA ARG A 145 -1.35 5.57 13.13
C ARG A 145 -1.52 4.38 12.20
N TYR A 146 -2.07 3.31 12.71
CA TYR A 146 -2.11 2.00 12.06
C TYR A 146 -3.54 1.54 11.86
N ASP A 147 -3.84 1.02 10.67
CA ASP A 147 -5.08 0.31 10.39
C ASP A 147 -4.77 -0.91 9.52
N ASP A 148 -5.61 -1.93 9.61
CA ASP A 148 -5.45 -3.13 8.80
C ASP A 148 -6.81 -3.64 8.31
N LEU A 149 -6.81 -4.80 7.63
CA LEU A 149 -8.02 -5.49 7.20
C LEU A 149 -8.28 -6.66 8.14
N GLY A 150 -9.45 -6.76 8.70
CA GLY A 150 -9.86 -7.93 9.46
C GLY A 150 -9.63 -7.89 10.95
N ARG A 151 -8.86 -6.92 11.45
CA ARG A 151 -8.80 -6.62 12.88
C ARG A 151 -9.42 -5.26 13.12
N THR A 152 -10.44 -5.21 13.91
CA THR A 152 -11.17 -3.98 14.20
C THR A 152 -10.90 -3.46 15.60
#